data_43d381f197dced7cd09757f58ec6de7d
#
_entry.id   43d381f197dced7cd09757f58ec6de7d
#
_cell.length_a   1.000
_cell.length_b   1.000
_cell.length_c   1.000
_cell.angle_alpha   90.00
_cell.angle_beta   90.00
_cell.angle_gamma   90.00
#
_symmetry.space_group_name_H-M   'P 1'
#
loop_
_entity.id
_entity.type
_entity.pdbx_description
1 polymer ?
#
loop_
_entity_poly.entity_id
_entity_poly.type
_entity_poly.pdbx_seq_one_letter_code
_entity_poly.pdbx_strand_id
1 'polypeptide(L)'
;DLTYRGSAPAPLMAYGDSDQITLFGSFLHVLGPDFGLGWVVTRNRSEAMIAAKFRNNLTLGDSALQRALADYMAAGRYERELRHLRRRLATAVESGAKLLQQVLSRPFSFSMPAGGYMCWVRGGHGFDAAHVAHSGLKRGIVLAPGPMFSPSEGFHNFFGVNLSAPWGQYPANQLARMSELLTR
;
A
#
# COMPACT_ATOMS: atom_id res chain seq x y z
N ASP A 1 5.11 4.69 -7.50
CA ASP A 1 5.13 6.14 -7.16
C ASP A 1 5.71 6.44 -5.78
N LEU A 2 5.50 5.57 -4.81
CA LEU A 2 5.90 5.82 -3.42
C LEU A 2 7.26 5.20 -3.05
N THR A 3 8.15 5.02 -3.99
CA THR A 3 9.53 4.58 -3.72
C THR A 3 10.34 5.75 -3.16
N TYR A 4 10.96 5.56 -1.99
CA TYR A 4 11.76 6.57 -1.30
C TYR A 4 13.17 6.08 -0.94
N ARG A 5 13.47 4.78 -1.18
CA ARG A 5 14.81 4.20 -1.06
C ARG A 5 15.21 3.54 -2.37
N GLY A 6 16.39 3.88 -2.87
CA GLY A 6 16.87 3.37 -4.17
C GLY A 6 16.09 3.93 -5.37
N SER A 7 16.21 3.27 -6.50
CA SER A 7 15.44 3.58 -7.72
C SER A 7 14.14 2.81 -7.76
N ALA A 8 13.08 3.44 -8.25
CA ALA A 8 11.83 2.75 -8.51
C ALA A 8 12.05 1.68 -9.61
N PRO A 9 11.54 0.46 -9.45
CA PRO A 9 11.59 -0.53 -10.52
C PRO A 9 10.80 -0.02 -11.73
N ALA A 10 11.29 -0.32 -12.93
CA ALA A 10 10.58 0.02 -14.14
C ALA A 10 9.29 -0.83 -14.24
N PRO A 11 8.18 -0.28 -14.76
CA PRO A 11 6.96 -1.05 -14.98
C PRO A 11 7.22 -2.14 -16.04
N LEU A 12 6.47 -3.25 -15.98
CA LEU A 12 6.62 -4.35 -16.95
C LEU A 12 6.53 -3.88 -18.40
N MET A 13 5.71 -2.88 -18.68
CA MET A 13 5.56 -2.29 -20.02
C MET A 13 6.86 -1.67 -20.56
N ALA A 14 7.84 -1.36 -19.71
CA ALA A 14 9.14 -0.85 -20.14
C ALA A 14 10.08 -1.94 -20.67
N TYR A 15 9.77 -3.22 -20.46
CA TYR A 15 10.62 -4.34 -20.84
C TYR A 15 10.23 -5.01 -22.18
N GLY A 16 9.20 -4.54 -22.85
CA GLY A 16 8.80 -5.08 -24.16
C GLY A 16 7.55 -4.46 -24.75
N ASP A 17 7.36 -4.75 -26.04
CA ASP A 17 6.19 -4.30 -26.84
C ASP A 17 5.07 -5.34 -26.77
N SER A 18 4.67 -5.72 -25.58
CA SER A 18 3.63 -6.74 -25.43
C SER A 18 2.24 -6.11 -25.40
N ASP A 19 1.40 -6.50 -26.37
CA ASP A 19 -0.02 -6.21 -26.36
C ASP A 19 -0.77 -6.91 -25.22
N GLN A 20 -0.07 -7.79 -24.49
CA GLN A 20 -0.61 -8.52 -23.34
C GLN A 20 -0.43 -7.78 -22.02
N ILE A 21 0.24 -6.62 -22.02
CA ILE A 21 0.49 -5.85 -20.79
C ILE A 21 -0.44 -4.64 -20.77
N THR A 22 -1.31 -4.63 -19.75
CA THR A 22 -2.11 -3.45 -19.40
C THR A 22 -1.64 -2.91 -18.07
N LEU A 23 -1.27 -1.64 -18.05
CA LEU A 23 -0.86 -0.92 -16.87
C LEU A 23 -2.03 -0.05 -16.39
N PHE A 24 -2.35 -0.11 -15.11
CA PHE A 24 -3.37 0.74 -14.51
C PHE A 24 -2.88 1.30 -13.18
N GLY A 25 -3.44 2.41 -12.79
CA GLY A 25 -3.12 3.04 -11.52
C GLY A 25 -4.17 4.06 -11.12
N SER A 26 -3.99 4.60 -9.94
CA SER A 26 -4.86 5.64 -9.40
C SER A 26 -4.05 6.71 -8.68
N PHE A 27 -4.68 7.87 -8.49
CA PHE A 27 -4.10 8.96 -7.72
C PHE A 27 -4.41 8.85 -6.22
N LEU A 28 -5.11 7.79 -5.81
CA LEU A 28 -5.55 7.48 -4.45
C LEU A 28 -4.45 7.69 -3.40
N HIS A 29 -3.27 7.12 -3.66
CA HIS A 29 -2.18 7.12 -2.67
C HIS A 29 -1.42 8.44 -2.56
N VAL A 30 -1.59 9.35 -3.51
CA VAL A 30 -0.93 10.65 -3.53
C VAL A 30 -1.89 11.77 -3.20
N LEU A 31 -3.10 11.73 -3.75
CA LEU A 31 -4.10 12.81 -3.62
C LEU A 31 -5.24 12.48 -2.65
N GLY A 32 -5.31 11.24 -2.18
CA GLY A 32 -6.32 10.78 -1.23
C GLY A 32 -7.49 10.01 -1.87
N PRO A 33 -8.27 9.29 -1.04
CA PRO A 33 -9.32 8.38 -1.51
C PRO A 33 -10.48 9.10 -2.19
N ASP A 34 -10.77 10.33 -1.80
CA ASP A 34 -11.90 11.11 -2.33
C ASP A 34 -11.64 11.62 -3.75
N PHE A 35 -10.40 11.51 -4.24
CA PHE A 35 -10.04 12.01 -5.56
C PHE A 35 -10.62 11.19 -6.70
N GLY A 36 -10.91 9.89 -6.50
CA GLY A 36 -11.69 9.02 -7.38
C GLY A 36 -11.22 8.90 -8.83
N LEU A 37 -9.99 9.34 -9.17
CA LEU A 37 -9.43 9.24 -10.51
C LEU A 37 -8.37 8.15 -10.61
N GLY A 38 -8.40 7.45 -11.73
CA GLY A 38 -7.40 6.47 -12.12
C GLY A 38 -7.05 6.59 -13.60
N TRP A 39 -6.11 5.78 -14.03
CA TRP A 39 -5.63 5.75 -15.42
C TRP A 39 -5.31 4.32 -15.85
N VAL A 40 -5.45 4.09 -17.15
CA VAL A 40 -5.12 2.82 -17.81
C VAL A 40 -4.26 3.12 -19.03
N VAL A 41 -3.17 2.38 -19.17
CA VAL A 41 -2.32 2.40 -20.37
C VAL A 41 -2.28 0.99 -20.93
N THR A 42 -2.70 0.83 -22.18
CA THR A 42 -2.69 -0.45 -22.88
C THR A 42 -2.35 -0.22 -24.36
N ARG A 43 -1.66 -1.18 -24.97
CA ARG A 43 -1.45 -1.25 -26.42
C ARG A 43 -2.48 -2.15 -27.10
N ASN A 44 -3.18 -2.97 -26.33
CA ASN A 44 -4.24 -3.85 -26.83
C ASN A 44 -5.47 -3.03 -27.23
N ARG A 45 -5.79 -3.04 -28.53
CA ARG A 45 -6.90 -2.27 -29.08
C ARG A 45 -8.26 -2.69 -28.50
N SER A 46 -8.45 -3.98 -28.24
CA SER A 46 -9.69 -4.49 -27.66
C SER A 46 -9.88 -4.01 -26.23
N GLU A 47 -8.82 -4.04 -25.43
CA GLU A 47 -8.85 -3.52 -24.04
C GLU A 47 -9.05 -2.01 -23.99
N ALA A 48 -8.43 -1.27 -24.93
CA ALA A 48 -8.64 0.17 -25.07
C ALA A 48 -10.10 0.51 -25.39
N MET A 49 -10.76 -0.30 -26.24
CA MET A 49 -12.19 -0.15 -26.54
C MET A 49 -13.07 -0.47 -25.33
N ILE A 50 -12.74 -1.50 -24.56
CA ILE A 50 -13.46 -1.85 -23.32
C ILE A 50 -13.33 -0.70 -22.31
N ALA A 51 -12.12 -0.20 -22.07
CA ALA A 51 -11.88 0.92 -21.18
C ALA A 51 -12.65 2.18 -21.62
N ALA A 52 -12.70 2.46 -22.93
CA ALA A 52 -13.47 3.57 -23.47
C ALA A 52 -14.98 3.40 -23.27
N LYS A 53 -15.51 2.18 -23.40
CA LYS A 53 -16.93 1.87 -23.13
C LYS A 53 -17.24 2.05 -21.64
N PHE A 54 -16.40 1.57 -20.75
CA PHE A 54 -16.56 1.81 -19.31
C PHE A 54 -16.57 3.31 -18.98
N ARG A 55 -15.65 4.07 -19.53
CA ARG A 55 -15.60 5.53 -19.35
C ARG A 55 -16.89 6.22 -19.83
N ASN A 56 -17.47 5.78 -20.92
CA ASN A 56 -18.69 6.40 -21.49
C ASN A 56 -19.97 5.99 -20.76
N ASN A 57 -20.01 4.79 -20.19
CA ASN A 57 -21.18 4.24 -19.49
C ASN A 57 -21.23 4.58 -17.99
N LEU A 58 -20.09 4.87 -17.42
CA LEU A 58 -20.01 5.33 -16.05
C LEU A 58 -19.84 6.85 -16.14
N THR A 59 -20.73 7.61 -15.55
CA THR A 59 -20.57 9.06 -15.31
C THR A 59 -19.35 9.32 -14.43
N LEU A 60 -18.28 8.56 -14.68
CA LEU A 60 -17.07 8.54 -13.89
C LEU A 60 -16.08 9.54 -14.44
N GLY A 61 -15.93 10.55 -13.70
CA GLY A 61 -14.94 11.58 -13.87
C GLY A 61 -15.61 12.89 -14.25
N ASP A 62 -15.89 13.64 -13.22
CA ASP A 62 -16.11 15.08 -13.37
C ASP A 62 -15.02 15.63 -14.29
N SER A 63 -15.40 16.08 -15.48
CA SER A 63 -14.47 16.66 -16.46
C SER A 63 -13.72 17.85 -15.85
N ALA A 64 -14.31 18.55 -14.90
CA ALA A 64 -13.69 19.64 -14.15
C ALA A 64 -12.55 19.11 -13.27
N LEU A 65 -12.75 17.96 -12.58
CA LEU A 65 -11.71 17.36 -11.75
C LEU A 65 -10.54 16.85 -12.61
N GLN A 66 -10.81 16.24 -13.77
CA GLN A 66 -9.76 15.81 -14.70
C GLN A 66 -8.95 17.00 -15.22
N ARG A 67 -9.65 18.08 -15.56
CA ARG A 67 -8.99 19.33 -16.00
C ARG A 67 -8.15 19.94 -14.89
N ALA A 68 -8.69 20.04 -13.69
CA ALA A 68 -7.97 20.56 -12.53
C ALA A 68 -6.72 19.72 -12.21
N LEU A 69 -6.81 18.38 -12.33
CA LEU A 69 -5.65 17.53 -12.18
C LEU A 69 -4.60 17.73 -13.26
N ALA A 70 -5.03 17.87 -14.53
CA ALA A 70 -4.12 18.14 -15.63
C ALA A 70 -3.36 19.46 -15.43
N ASP A 71 -4.07 20.51 -15.03
CA ASP A 71 -3.46 21.82 -14.74
C ASP A 71 -2.51 21.75 -13.52
N TYR A 72 -2.89 20.97 -12.50
CA TYR A 72 -2.06 20.74 -11.32
C TYR A 72 -0.76 20.02 -11.66
N MET A 73 -0.83 19.01 -12.54
CA MET A 73 0.34 18.26 -13.04
C MET A 73 1.21 19.14 -13.96
N ALA A 74 0.59 19.85 -14.90
CA ALA A 74 1.29 20.76 -15.82
C ALA A 74 2.06 21.87 -15.07
N ALA A 75 1.53 22.32 -13.93
CA ALA A 75 2.21 23.29 -13.07
C ALA A 75 3.33 22.67 -12.19
N GLY A 76 3.63 21.37 -12.31
CA GLY A 76 4.65 20.67 -11.53
C GLY A 76 4.30 20.52 -10.04
N ARG A 77 3.05 20.79 -9.66
CA ARG A 77 2.60 20.73 -8.27
C ARG A 77 2.46 19.28 -7.79
N TYR A 78 1.98 18.39 -8.66
CA TYR A 78 1.89 16.95 -8.37
C TYR A 78 3.26 16.36 -8.02
N GLU A 79 4.28 16.63 -8.82
CA GLU A 79 5.64 16.14 -8.60
C GLU A 79 6.25 16.68 -7.31
N ARG A 80 5.95 17.94 -6.98
CA ARG A 80 6.38 18.54 -5.72
C ARG A 80 5.74 17.86 -4.52
N GLU A 81 4.44 17.60 -4.56
CA GLU A 81 3.71 16.90 -3.51
C GLU A 81 4.19 15.47 -3.35
N LEU A 82 4.40 14.76 -4.46
CA LEU A 82 4.93 13.40 -4.45
C LEU A 82 6.31 13.33 -3.78
N ARG A 83 7.22 14.28 -4.08
CA ARG A 83 8.52 14.35 -3.39
C ARG A 83 8.38 14.62 -1.89
N HIS A 84 7.42 15.46 -1.51
CA HIS A 84 7.14 15.75 -0.10
C HIS A 84 6.57 14.52 0.62
N LEU A 85 5.61 13.85 0.00
CA LEU A 85 5.02 12.62 0.51
C LEU A 85 6.07 11.51 0.69
N ARG A 86 6.94 11.29 -0.30
CA ARG A 86 8.03 10.31 -0.21
C ARG A 86 8.94 10.56 1.00
N ARG A 87 9.32 11.81 1.27
CA ARG A 87 10.14 12.15 2.45
C ARG A 87 9.40 11.88 3.75
N ARG A 88 8.14 12.27 3.84
CA ARG A 88 7.30 11.99 5.02
C ARG A 88 7.13 10.50 5.27
N LEU A 89 6.87 9.73 4.21
CA LEU A 89 6.75 8.28 4.30
C LEU A 89 8.06 7.62 4.75
N ALA A 90 9.19 8.03 4.20
CA ALA A 90 10.49 7.50 4.60
C ALA A 90 10.72 7.65 6.12
N THR A 91 10.46 8.84 6.66
CA THR A 91 10.60 9.13 8.10
C THR A 91 9.59 8.34 8.94
N ALA A 92 8.32 8.32 8.51
CA ALA A 92 7.26 7.63 9.25
C ALA A 92 7.50 6.11 9.28
N VAL A 93 7.87 5.53 8.15
CA VAL A 93 8.16 4.08 8.04
C VAL A 93 9.39 3.70 8.86
N GLU A 94 10.43 4.52 8.87
CA GLU A 94 11.61 4.26 9.72
C GLU A 94 11.26 4.30 11.21
N SER A 95 10.48 5.29 11.63
CA SER A 95 10.01 5.40 13.03
C SER A 95 9.09 4.24 13.40
N GLY A 96 8.14 3.88 12.53
CA GLY A 96 7.24 2.75 12.75
C GLY A 96 7.99 1.42 12.80
N ALA A 97 9.02 1.22 11.99
CA ALA A 97 9.83 0.01 12.02
C ALA A 97 10.64 -0.13 13.32
N LYS A 98 11.19 0.97 13.85
CA LYS A 98 11.88 0.95 15.15
C LYS A 98 10.94 0.52 16.27
N LEU A 99 9.71 1.02 16.28
CA LEU A 99 8.70 0.64 17.27
C LEU A 99 8.21 -0.80 17.06
N LEU A 100 8.02 -1.22 15.80
CA LEU A 100 7.67 -2.60 15.50
C LEU A 100 8.74 -3.58 15.98
N GLN A 101 10.03 -3.26 15.84
CA GLN A 101 11.14 -4.06 16.36
C GLN A 101 11.10 -4.24 17.87
N GLN A 102 10.60 -3.24 18.61
CA GLN A 102 10.45 -3.33 20.07
C GLN A 102 9.29 -4.25 20.49
N VAL A 103 8.26 -4.33 19.65
CA VAL A 103 7.07 -5.16 19.88
C VAL A 103 7.32 -6.61 19.47
N LEU A 104 8.06 -6.81 18.39
CA LEU A 104 8.32 -8.14 17.82
C LEU A 104 9.52 -8.78 18.52
N SER A 105 9.30 -9.96 19.11
CA SER A 105 10.35 -10.86 19.58
C SER A 105 10.55 -12.00 18.57
N ARG A 106 11.60 -12.81 18.75
CA ARG A 106 11.72 -14.06 17.98
C ARG A 106 10.46 -14.93 18.21
N PRO A 107 9.93 -15.63 17.21
CA PRO A 107 10.49 -15.90 15.87
C PRO A 107 10.07 -14.93 14.76
N PHE A 108 9.53 -13.75 15.07
CA PHE A 108 9.09 -12.81 14.04
C PHE A 108 10.25 -12.15 13.30
N SER A 109 10.05 -11.92 12.01
CA SER A 109 11.00 -11.19 11.17
C SER A 109 10.27 -10.35 10.13
N PHE A 110 10.87 -9.24 9.69
CA PHE A 110 10.37 -8.43 8.60
C PHE A 110 11.52 -7.76 7.85
N SER A 111 11.25 -7.35 6.62
CA SER A 111 12.17 -6.55 5.81
C SER A 111 11.67 -5.11 5.70
N MET A 112 12.62 -4.16 5.70
CA MET A 112 12.29 -2.74 5.50
C MET A 112 11.80 -2.51 4.07
N PRO A 113 10.63 -1.92 3.88
CA PRO A 113 10.15 -1.59 2.55
C PRO A 113 10.98 -0.45 1.93
N ALA A 114 11.24 -0.55 0.63
CA ALA A 114 11.89 0.51 -0.15
C ALA A 114 10.90 1.56 -0.66
N GLY A 115 9.61 1.29 -0.55
CA GLY A 115 8.51 2.16 -0.96
C GLY A 115 7.19 1.76 -0.31
N GLY A 116 6.21 2.63 -0.40
CA GLY A 116 4.92 2.42 0.25
C GLY A 116 4.99 2.52 1.77
N TYR A 117 3.99 1.98 2.43
CA TYR A 117 3.82 2.08 3.89
C TYR A 117 3.52 0.74 4.55
N MET A 118 3.34 -0.31 3.77
CA MET A 118 3.06 -1.65 4.29
C MET A 118 4.35 -2.43 4.51
N CYS A 119 4.46 -3.02 5.69
CA CYS A 119 5.52 -3.95 6.05
C CYS A 119 4.95 -5.36 6.11
N TRP A 120 5.66 -6.31 5.54
CA TRP A 120 5.31 -7.71 5.56
C TRP A 120 6.08 -8.41 6.67
N VAL A 121 5.35 -8.92 7.65
CA VAL A 121 5.92 -9.58 8.83
C VAL A 121 5.69 -11.09 8.72
N ARG A 122 6.75 -11.84 8.89
CA ARG A 122 6.71 -13.30 8.97
C ARG A 122 6.72 -13.73 10.43
N GLY A 123 5.73 -14.52 10.84
CA GLY A 123 5.70 -15.23 12.12
C GLY A 123 6.44 -16.56 12.07
N GLY A 124 6.58 -17.19 13.24
CA GLY A 124 7.19 -18.51 13.37
C GLY A 124 6.34 -19.65 12.76
N HIS A 125 6.91 -20.83 12.82
CA HIS A 125 6.17 -22.05 12.44
C HIS A 125 4.98 -22.24 13.40
N GLY A 126 3.79 -22.48 12.84
CA GLY A 126 2.56 -22.62 13.62
C GLY A 126 1.86 -21.31 14.00
N PHE A 127 2.41 -20.14 13.65
CA PHE A 127 1.72 -18.86 13.83
C PHE A 127 0.56 -18.74 12.83
N ASP A 128 -0.66 -18.53 13.36
CA ASP A 128 -1.86 -18.32 12.56
C ASP A 128 -2.23 -16.84 12.54
N ALA A 129 -1.86 -16.16 11.45
CA ALA A 129 -2.10 -14.74 11.28
C ALA A 129 -3.60 -14.40 11.19
N ALA A 130 -4.45 -15.27 10.68
CA ALA A 130 -5.89 -15.04 10.58
C ALA A 130 -6.54 -15.08 11.98
N HIS A 131 -6.17 -16.07 12.79
CA HIS A 131 -6.62 -16.16 14.17
C HIS A 131 -6.20 -14.94 15.00
N VAL A 132 -4.93 -14.56 14.88
CA VAL A 132 -4.37 -13.39 15.59
C VAL A 132 -5.02 -12.09 15.14
N ALA A 133 -5.26 -11.91 13.83
CA ALA A 133 -5.96 -10.73 13.32
C ALA A 133 -7.40 -10.63 13.87
N HIS A 134 -8.14 -11.76 13.88
CA HIS A 134 -9.48 -11.81 14.49
C HIS A 134 -9.46 -11.45 15.98
N SER A 135 -8.50 -11.99 16.73
CA SER A 135 -8.33 -11.69 18.16
C SER A 135 -7.90 -10.23 18.40
N GLY A 136 -7.12 -9.68 17.47
CA GLY A 136 -6.67 -8.28 17.48
C GLY A 136 -7.82 -7.30 17.34
N LEU A 137 -8.76 -7.57 16.42
CA LEU A 137 -9.94 -6.71 16.21
C LEU A 137 -10.73 -6.49 17.50
N LYS A 138 -10.89 -7.51 18.34
CA LYS A 138 -11.56 -7.41 19.65
C LYS A 138 -10.81 -6.51 20.64
N ARG A 139 -9.54 -6.22 20.37
CA ARG A 139 -8.66 -5.38 21.20
C ARG A 139 -8.33 -4.03 20.55
N GLY A 140 -9.00 -3.71 19.42
CA GLY A 140 -8.76 -2.48 18.67
C GLY A 140 -7.44 -2.50 17.88
N ILE A 141 -6.89 -3.68 17.57
CA ILE A 141 -5.67 -3.85 16.77
C ILE A 141 -6.06 -4.47 15.44
N VAL A 142 -5.75 -3.75 14.35
CA VAL A 142 -6.02 -4.20 12.98
C VAL A 142 -4.72 -4.71 12.36
N LEU A 143 -4.71 -5.98 11.98
CA LEU A 143 -3.65 -6.63 11.21
C LEU A 143 -4.24 -7.14 9.90
N ALA A 144 -3.46 -7.08 8.83
CA ALA A 144 -3.86 -7.64 7.53
C ALA A 144 -3.27 -9.05 7.40
N PRO A 145 -4.03 -10.14 7.66
CA PRO A 145 -3.50 -11.49 7.64
C PRO A 145 -3.12 -11.93 6.22
N GLY A 146 -2.05 -12.72 6.12
CA GLY A 146 -1.47 -13.15 4.85
C GLY A 146 -2.41 -13.84 3.87
N PRO A 147 -3.35 -14.69 4.32
CA PRO A 147 -4.31 -15.32 3.40
C PRO A 147 -5.14 -14.34 2.57
N MET A 148 -5.38 -13.12 3.03
CA MET A 148 -6.07 -12.07 2.25
C MET A 148 -5.33 -11.68 0.97
N PHE A 149 -4.04 -11.98 0.86
CA PHE A 149 -3.19 -11.63 -0.27
C PHE A 149 -2.86 -12.84 -1.15
N SER A 150 -3.51 -13.96 -0.92
CA SER A 150 -3.25 -15.21 -1.64
C SER A 150 -4.53 -15.83 -2.18
N PRO A 151 -4.63 -16.15 -3.48
CA PRO A 151 -5.79 -16.84 -4.04
C PRO A 151 -5.89 -18.30 -3.59
N SER A 152 -4.81 -18.88 -3.06
CA SER A 152 -4.71 -20.26 -2.57
C SER A 152 -4.60 -20.36 -1.05
N GLU A 153 -5.06 -19.32 -0.34
CA GLU A 153 -4.98 -19.26 1.13
C GLU A 153 -3.56 -19.44 1.69
N GLY A 154 -2.52 -19.12 0.92
CA GLY A 154 -1.14 -19.15 1.38
C GLY A 154 -0.81 -18.08 2.42
N PHE A 155 0.44 -18.05 2.86
CA PHE A 155 0.96 -17.06 3.81
C PHE A 155 0.28 -17.05 5.19
N HIS A 156 -0.14 -18.22 5.68
CA HIS A 156 -0.84 -18.35 6.98
C HIS A 156 -0.08 -17.72 8.15
N ASN A 157 1.25 -17.76 8.11
CA ASN A 157 2.12 -17.20 9.14
C ASN A 157 2.65 -15.81 8.81
N PHE A 158 2.01 -15.08 7.90
CA PHE A 158 2.38 -13.70 7.54
C PHE A 158 1.24 -12.73 7.84
N PHE A 159 1.61 -11.49 8.11
CA PHE A 159 0.66 -10.38 8.20
C PHE A 159 1.27 -9.06 7.77
N GLY A 160 0.43 -8.18 7.25
CA GLY A 160 0.78 -6.83 6.89
C GLY A 160 0.56 -5.85 8.03
N VAL A 161 1.48 -4.90 8.19
CA VAL A 161 1.41 -3.81 9.16
C VAL A 161 1.66 -2.48 8.46
N ASN A 162 0.82 -1.48 8.71
CA ASN A 162 1.04 -0.13 8.21
C ASN A 162 2.07 0.59 9.10
N LEU A 163 3.27 0.80 8.57
CA LEU A 163 4.35 1.50 9.28
C LEU A 163 4.22 3.03 9.26
N SER A 164 3.39 3.61 8.39
CA SER A 164 3.17 5.05 8.35
C SER A 164 2.11 5.53 9.34
N ALA A 165 1.46 4.62 10.06
CA ALA A 165 0.56 4.97 11.14
C ALA A 165 1.29 5.78 12.23
N PRO A 166 0.58 6.64 13.00
CA PRO A 166 1.20 7.49 13.99
C PRO A 166 1.59 6.70 15.27
N TRP A 167 2.47 5.73 15.11
CA TRP A 167 2.89 4.80 16.18
C TRP A 167 3.33 5.49 17.46
N GLY A 168 4.02 6.63 17.36
CA GLY A 168 4.47 7.40 18.50
C GLY A 168 3.36 8.12 19.28
N GLN A 169 2.15 8.18 18.72
CA GLN A 169 0.97 8.75 19.37
C GLN A 169 0.10 7.70 20.06
N TYR A 170 0.38 6.41 19.81
CA TYR A 170 -0.34 5.35 20.51
C TYR A 170 0.10 5.26 21.96
N PRO A 171 -0.83 5.11 22.90
CA PRO A 171 -0.49 4.86 24.30
C PRO A 171 0.41 3.63 24.43
N ALA A 172 1.37 3.67 25.35
CA ALA A 172 2.31 2.57 25.60
C ALA A 172 1.59 1.22 25.84
N ASN A 173 0.39 1.26 26.41
CA ASN A 173 -0.44 0.07 26.61
C ASN A 173 -0.92 -0.59 25.32
N GLN A 174 -1.04 0.16 24.21
CA GLN A 174 -1.43 -0.45 22.91
C GLN A 174 -0.27 -1.25 22.31
N LEU A 175 0.94 -0.74 22.41
CA LEU A 175 2.14 -1.49 21.99
C LEU A 175 2.32 -2.76 22.83
N ALA A 176 2.11 -2.68 24.14
CA ALA A 176 2.12 -3.84 25.03
C ALA A 176 1.05 -4.87 24.64
N ARG A 177 -0.19 -4.44 24.37
CA ARG A 177 -1.29 -5.31 23.90
C ARG A 177 -0.96 -5.99 22.57
N MET A 178 -0.29 -5.27 21.65
CA MET A 178 0.16 -5.86 20.40
C MET A 178 1.22 -6.93 20.64
N SER A 179 2.19 -6.68 21.51
CA SER A 179 3.19 -7.67 21.89
C SER A 179 2.55 -8.92 22.50
N GLU A 180 1.64 -8.77 23.47
CA GLU A 180 0.90 -9.88 24.07
C GLU A 180 0.05 -10.67 23.06
N LEU A 181 -0.53 -9.97 22.06
CA LEU A 181 -1.31 -10.61 21.01
C LEU A 181 -0.46 -11.50 20.12
N LEU A 182 0.78 -11.08 19.84
CA LEU A 182 1.69 -11.78 18.93
C LEU A 182 2.48 -12.90 19.63
N THR A 183 2.53 -12.93 20.97
CA THR A 183 3.25 -13.96 21.73
C THR A 183 2.39 -15.16 22.14
N ARG A 184 1.10 -15.12 21.88
CA ARG A 184 0.14 -16.21 22.13
C ARG A 184 -0.07 -17.06 20.89
#